data_290279ade3ab6f92a6a2d329eee5fd01
#
_entry.id   290279ade3ab6f92a6a2d329eee5fd01
#
_cell.length_a   1.000
_cell.length_b   1.000
_cell.length_c   1.000
_cell.angle_alpha   90.00
_cell.angle_beta   90.00
_cell.angle_gamma   90.00
#
_symmetry.space_group_name_H-M   'P 1'
#
loop_
_entity.id
_entity.type
_entity.pdbx_description
1 polymer ?
#
loop_
_entity_poly.entity_id
_entity_poly.type
_entity_poly.pdbx_seq_one_letter_code
_entity_poly.pdbx_strand_id
1 'polypeptide(L)'
;MPQANVNTTPTSHTLPFRAADFTTLTEALDYAAQGETGSNFYTGRGAIYASLSYAELRAQALDLAHKLLGLGLDKGDRVALVAETNPDFIRFFYACQYAGLIPVALPASVKVGAHCAYVAQLHLLLEA
;
A
#
# COMPACT_ATOMS: atom_id res chain seq x y z
N MET A 1 -12.18 49.28 -20.86
CA MET A 1 -11.22 48.31 -20.31
C MET A 1 -11.86 46.94 -20.36
N PRO A 2 -11.47 46.07 -21.29
CA PRO A 2 -11.99 44.72 -21.29
C PRO A 2 -11.29 43.90 -20.19
N GLN A 3 -12.05 43.36 -19.26
CA GLN A 3 -11.57 42.43 -18.28
C GLN A 3 -11.28 41.09 -18.96
N ALA A 4 -10.02 40.66 -18.89
CA ALA A 4 -9.63 39.34 -19.30
C ALA A 4 -10.25 38.32 -18.34
N ASN A 5 -11.24 37.59 -18.82
CA ASN A 5 -11.85 36.47 -18.14
C ASN A 5 -10.86 35.28 -18.26
N VAL A 6 -9.99 35.15 -17.26
CA VAL A 6 -9.10 33.99 -17.16
C VAL A 6 -9.96 32.83 -16.65
N ASN A 7 -10.61 32.17 -17.59
CA ASN A 7 -11.31 30.91 -17.33
C ASN A 7 -10.22 29.82 -17.22
N THR A 8 -9.56 29.74 -16.06
CA THR A 8 -8.74 28.59 -15.70
C THR A 8 -9.69 27.44 -15.37
N THR A 9 -10.07 26.71 -16.37
CA THR A 9 -10.65 25.37 -16.20
C THR A 9 -9.58 24.52 -15.48
N PRO A 10 -9.86 23.95 -14.29
CA PRO A 10 -8.92 23.00 -13.71
C PRO A 10 -8.84 21.82 -14.67
N THR A 11 -7.69 21.62 -15.27
CA THR A 11 -7.40 20.43 -16.07
C THR A 11 -7.32 19.27 -15.09
N SER A 12 -8.44 18.59 -14.88
CA SER A 12 -8.48 17.32 -14.15
C SER A 12 -7.60 16.34 -14.94
N HIS A 13 -6.41 16.08 -14.46
CA HIS A 13 -5.52 15.05 -15.00
C HIS A 13 -6.02 13.66 -14.62
N THR A 14 -7.19 13.29 -15.14
CA THR A 14 -7.69 11.92 -15.04
C THR A 14 -6.92 11.06 -16.04
N LEU A 15 -6.27 10.03 -15.53
CA LEU A 15 -5.60 9.04 -16.37
C LEU A 15 -6.62 8.32 -17.25
N PRO A 16 -6.24 7.94 -18.51
CA PRO A 16 -7.07 7.09 -19.33
C PRO A 16 -7.43 5.79 -18.61
N PHE A 17 -8.67 5.32 -18.81
CA PHE A 17 -9.09 4.04 -18.25
C PHE A 17 -8.27 2.89 -18.88
N ARG A 18 -7.77 1.99 -18.02
CA ARG A 18 -7.14 0.73 -18.42
C ARG A 18 -7.85 -0.43 -17.73
N ALA A 19 -8.13 -1.49 -18.48
CA ALA A 19 -8.91 -2.63 -18.03
C ALA A 19 -8.06 -3.68 -17.31
N ALA A 20 -7.24 -3.27 -16.33
CA ALA A 20 -6.38 -4.15 -15.55
C ALA A 20 -5.44 -5.04 -16.40
N ASP A 21 -4.93 -4.49 -17.50
CA ASP A 21 -4.04 -5.14 -18.47
C ASP A 21 -2.55 -5.03 -18.08
N PHE A 22 -2.28 -4.95 -16.78
CA PHE A 22 -0.93 -4.89 -16.22
C PHE A 22 -0.40 -6.30 -15.93
N THR A 23 0.90 -6.51 -16.16
CA THR A 23 1.57 -7.77 -15.86
C THR A 23 1.79 -7.95 -14.36
N THR A 24 2.01 -6.86 -13.62
CA THR A 24 2.29 -6.86 -12.19
C THR A 24 1.50 -5.80 -11.44
N LEU A 25 1.34 -5.98 -10.12
CA LEU A 25 0.73 -4.96 -9.25
C LEU A 25 1.58 -3.68 -9.18
N THR A 26 2.90 -3.80 -9.31
CA THR A 26 3.79 -2.63 -9.31
C THR A 26 3.61 -1.79 -10.57
N GLU A 27 3.44 -2.40 -11.75
CA GLU A 27 3.09 -1.66 -12.97
C GLU A 27 1.75 -0.94 -12.84
N ALA A 28 0.76 -1.59 -12.23
CA ALA A 28 -0.53 -0.95 -11.98
C ALA A 28 -0.40 0.26 -11.05
N LEU A 29 0.40 0.15 -9.98
CA LEU A 29 0.67 1.28 -9.09
C LEU A 29 1.49 2.37 -9.78
N ASP A 30 2.49 2.02 -10.58
CA ASP A 30 3.28 2.98 -11.36
C ASP A 30 2.42 3.80 -12.31
N TYR A 31 1.42 3.16 -12.94
CA TYR A 31 0.44 3.86 -13.76
C TYR A 31 -0.46 4.76 -12.93
N ALA A 32 -1.07 4.23 -11.86
CA ALA A 32 -2.00 4.97 -11.01
C ALA A 32 -1.34 6.18 -10.31
N ALA A 33 -0.04 6.08 -10.00
CA ALA A 33 0.76 7.14 -9.39
C ALA A 33 0.97 8.37 -10.28
N GLN A 34 0.67 8.28 -11.57
CA GLN A 34 0.71 9.42 -12.50
C GLN A 34 -0.54 10.29 -12.39
N GLY A 35 -1.57 9.82 -11.72
CA GLY A 35 -2.83 10.54 -11.52
C GLY A 35 -2.95 11.13 -10.13
N GLU A 36 -4.15 11.65 -9.85
CA GLU A 36 -4.48 12.33 -8.59
C GLU A 36 -5.30 11.47 -7.61
N THR A 37 -5.51 10.20 -7.95
CA THR A 37 -6.32 9.27 -7.13
C THR A 37 -5.51 8.59 -6.04
N GLY A 38 -6.20 7.94 -5.11
CA GLY A 38 -5.59 7.27 -3.98
C GLY A 38 -6.60 6.43 -3.20
N SER A 39 -6.20 6.02 -2.00
CA SER A 39 -7.00 5.23 -1.07
C SER A 39 -7.38 6.04 0.15
N ASN A 40 -8.62 5.92 0.59
CA ASN A 40 -9.11 6.47 1.84
C ASN A 40 -9.30 5.36 2.87
N PHE A 41 -8.89 5.64 4.10
CA PHE A 41 -9.00 4.72 5.22
C PHE A 41 -10.06 5.25 6.19
N TYR A 42 -11.00 4.39 6.57
CA TYR A 42 -12.15 4.75 7.37
C TYR A 42 -12.10 4.09 8.74
N THR A 43 -12.55 4.82 9.75
CA THR A 43 -12.86 4.25 11.06
C THR A 43 -14.10 3.35 10.96
N GLY A 44 -14.33 2.50 11.96
CA GLY A 44 -15.55 1.69 12.05
C GLY A 44 -16.87 2.51 12.10
N ARG A 45 -16.78 3.82 12.31
CA ARG A 45 -17.91 4.76 12.27
C ARG A 45 -18.06 5.50 10.94
N GLY A 46 -17.25 5.15 9.94
CA GLY A 46 -17.32 5.74 8.60
C GLY A 46 -16.61 7.08 8.44
N ALA A 47 -15.86 7.57 9.43
CA ALA A 47 -15.05 8.77 9.28
C ALA A 47 -13.70 8.43 8.61
N ILE A 48 -13.26 9.26 7.66
CA ILE A 48 -11.91 9.14 7.08
C ILE A 48 -10.89 9.54 8.14
N TYR A 49 -9.94 8.66 8.44
CA TYR A 49 -8.85 8.97 9.36
C TYR A 49 -7.49 9.11 8.66
N ALA A 50 -7.36 8.59 7.44
CA ALA A 50 -6.17 8.78 6.62
C ALA A 50 -6.54 8.72 5.13
N SER A 51 -5.78 9.44 4.32
CA SER A 51 -5.82 9.36 2.87
C SER A 51 -4.38 9.20 2.37
N LEU A 52 -4.20 8.41 1.33
CA LEU A 52 -2.91 8.11 0.75
C LEU A 52 -3.04 8.13 -0.77
N SER A 53 -2.47 9.11 -1.44
CA SER A 53 -2.43 9.14 -2.89
C SER A 53 -1.57 8.00 -3.44
N TYR A 54 -1.86 7.53 -4.65
CA TYR A 54 -1.04 6.49 -5.27
C TYR A 54 0.39 6.97 -5.57
N ALA A 55 0.58 8.26 -5.81
CA ALA A 55 1.90 8.86 -5.96
C ALA A 55 2.73 8.75 -4.65
N GLU A 56 2.12 9.09 -3.51
CA GLU A 56 2.75 8.96 -2.19
C GLU A 56 3.00 7.49 -1.82
N LEU A 57 2.00 6.62 -2.06
CA LEU A 57 2.13 5.19 -1.82
C LEU A 57 3.34 4.62 -2.58
N ARG A 58 3.45 4.94 -3.87
CA ARG A 58 4.58 4.50 -4.70
C ARG A 58 5.92 4.98 -4.15
N ALA A 59 6.05 6.27 -3.85
CA ALA A 59 7.30 6.85 -3.34
C ALA A 59 7.70 6.19 -2.01
N GLN A 60 6.76 6.02 -1.09
CA GLN A 60 7.01 5.42 0.22
C GLN A 60 7.28 3.91 0.12
N ALA A 61 6.61 3.20 -0.79
CA ALA A 61 6.86 1.78 -1.02
C ALA A 61 8.26 1.53 -1.60
N LEU A 62 8.74 2.38 -2.51
CA LEU A 62 10.10 2.28 -3.06
C LEU A 62 11.16 2.55 -1.98
N ASP A 63 10.97 3.55 -1.12
CA ASP A 63 11.88 3.82 0.00
C ASP A 63 11.93 2.63 0.97
N LEU A 64 10.77 2.07 1.31
CA LEU A 64 10.69 0.89 2.16
C LEU A 64 11.30 -0.36 1.49
N ALA A 65 11.13 -0.53 0.17
CA ALA A 65 11.74 -1.63 -0.58
C ALA A 65 13.28 -1.60 -0.47
N HIS A 66 13.89 -0.42 -0.62
CA HIS A 66 15.32 -0.26 -0.41
C HIS A 66 15.75 -0.64 1.02
N LYS A 67 14.98 -0.24 2.03
CA LYS A 67 15.26 -0.60 3.43
C LYS A 67 15.14 -2.10 3.68
N LEU A 68 14.13 -2.76 3.11
CA LEU A 68 13.96 -4.22 3.22
C LEU A 68 15.14 -4.98 2.58
N LEU A 69 15.57 -4.57 1.40
CA LEU A 69 16.75 -5.16 0.75
C LEU A 69 18.04 -4.91 1.55
N GLY A 70 18.14 -3.76 2.23
CA GLY A 70 19.24 -3.45 3.15
C GLY A 70 19.32 -4.37 4.37
N LEU A 71 18.27 -5.13 4.69
CA LEU A 71 18.27 -6.15 5.74
C LEU A 71 18.89 -7.49 5.30
N GLY A 72 19.30 -7.61 4.05
CA GLY A 72 19.91 -8.83 3.50
C GLY A 72 18.87 -9.85 3.03
N LEU A 73 17.65 -9.41 2.72
CA LEU A 73 16.63 -10.27 2.14
C LEU A 73 16.88 -10.47 0.63
N ASP A 74 16.67 -11.69 0.18
CA ASP A 74 16.83 -12.07 -1.22
C ASP A 74 15.48 -12.15 -1.96
N LYS A 75 15.52 -12.03 -3.27
CA LYS A 75 14.34 -12.16 -4.11
C LYS A 75 13.64 -13.51 -3.88
N GLY A 76 12.34 -13.43 -3.57
CA GLY A 76 11.52 -14.60 -3.28
C GLY A 76 11.40 -14.92 -1.79
N ASP A 77 12.13 -14.20 -0.92
CA ASP A 77 11.95 -14.34 0.52
C ASP A 77 10.55 -13.89 0.96
N ARG A 78 10.03 -14.57 1.97
CA ARG A 78 8.72 -14.29 2.53
C ARG A 78 8.82 -13.29 3.67
N VAL A 79 7.99 -12.27 3.62
CA VAL A 79 7.90 -11.24 4.68
C VAL A 79 6.52 -11.28 5.31
N ALA A 80 6.46 -11.64 6.58
CA ALA A 80 5.23 -11.65 7.36
C ALA A 80 4.79 -10.22 7.68
N LEU A 81 3.58 -9.86 7.28
CA LEU A 81 2.96 -8.57 7.56
C LEU A 81 1.85 -8.75 8.60
N VAL A 82 2.17 -8.44 9.86
CA VAL A 82 1.20 -8.46 10.96
C VAL A 82 0.66 -7.04 11.13
N ALA A 83 -0.41 -6.73 10.43
CA ALA A 83 -0.98 -5.40 10.44
C ALA A 83 -2.49 -5.44 10.21
N GLU A 84 -3.18 -4.45 10.75
CA GLU A 84 -4.56 -4.16 10.40
C GLU A 84 -4.65 -3.50 9.02
N THR A 85 -5.85 -3.35 8.49
CA THR A 85 -6.10 -2.62 7.24
C THR A 85 -5.87 -1.13 7.46
N ASN A 86 -4.65 -0.69 7.27
CA ASN A 86 -4.20 0.69 7.47
C ASN A 86 -3.19 1.09 6.38
N PRO A 87 -2.78 2.36 6.32
CA PRO A 87 -1.79 2.82 5.33
C PRO A 87 -0.47 2.05 5.37
N ASP A 88 0.00 1.65 6.55
CA ASP A 88 1.28 0.94 6.69
C ASP A 88 1.22 -0.45 6.06
N PHE A 89 0.09 -1.17 6.22
CA PHE A 89 -0.08 -2.46 5.55
C PHE A 89 0.12 -2.34 4.04
N ILE A 90 -0.53 -1.37 3.40
CA ILE A 90 -0.44 -1.18 1.94
C ILE A 90 0.96 -0.75 1.52
N ARG A 91 1.61 0.12 2.30
CA ARG A 91 3.00 0.55 2.05
C ARG A 91 3.96 -0.63 2.05
N PHE A 92 3.92 -1.46 3.08
CA PHE A 92 4.78 -2.64 3.20
C PHE A 92 4.44 -3.71 2.17
N PHE A 93 3.16 -3.90 1.86
CA PHE A 93 2.73 -4.84 0.83
C PHE A 93 3.35 -4.49 -0.52
N TYR A 94 3.23 -3.24 -0.97
CA TYR A 94 3.85 -2.79 -2.22
C TYR A 94 5.37 -2.71 -2.14
N ALA A 95 5.95 -2.38 -0.98
CA ALA A 95 7.39 -2.42 -0.78
C ALA A 95 7.97 -3.83 -1.04
N CYS A 96 7.32 -4.87 -0.53
CA CYS A 96 7.69 -6.26 -0.82
C CYS A 96 7.60 -6.55 -2.33
N GLN A 97 6.53 -6.10 -3.00
CA GLN A 97 6.37 -6.31 -4.44
C GLN A 97 7.50 -5.64 -5.25
N TYR A 98 7.86 -4.39 -4.92
CA TYR A 98 8.98 -3.69 -5.57
C TYR A 98 10.34 -4.34 -5.28
N ALA A 99 10.53 -4.87 -4.09
CA ALA A 99 11.76 -5.57 -3.69
C ALA A 99 11.86 -7.00 -4.26
N GLY A 100 10.80 -7.52 -4.88
CA GLY A 100 10.74 -8.91 -5.35
C GLY A 100 10.56 -9.93 -4.22
N LEU A 101 10.07 -9.47 -3.06
CA LEU A 101 9.76 -10.28 -1.90
C LEU A 101 8.29 -10.74 -1.94
N ILE A 102 7.96 -11.76 -1.15
CA ILE A 102 6.61 -12.31 -1.06
C ILE A 102 5.95 -11.83 0.24
N PRO A 103 5.00 -10.87 0.20
CA PRO A 103 4.30 -10.44 1.40
C PRO A 103 3.29 -11.51 1.82
N VAL A 104 3.34 -11.90 3.09
CA VAL A 104 2.42 -12.84 3.71
C VAL A 104 1.61 -12.11 4.78
N ALA A 105 0.35 -11.82 4.49
CA ALA A 105 -0.53 -11.16 5.46
C ALA A 105 -0.92 -12.13 6.57
N LEU A 106 -0.58 -11.78 7.81
CA LEU A 106 -0.95 -12.53 9.00
C LEU A 106 -1.97 -11.74 9.83
N PRO A 107 -2.89 -12.43 10.52
CA PRO A 107 -3.90 -11.77 11.33
C PRO A 107 -3.25 -10.99 12.48
N ALA A 108 -3.71 -9.75 12.71
CA ALA A 108 -3.38 -9.02 13.92
C ALA A 108 -4.30 -9.47 15.06
N SER A 109 -3.75 -9.67 16.27
CA SER A 109 -4.57 -10.02 17.43
C SER A 109 -5.38 -8.82 17.90
N VAL A 110 -6.70 -8.97 17.91
CA VAL A 110 -7.62 -7.90 18.34
C VAL A 110 -8.13 -8.12 19.76
N LYS A 111 -7.83 -9.25 20.40
CA LYS A 111 -8.41 -9.62 21.73
C LYS A 111 -7.36 -9.64 22.82
N VAL A 112 -7.55 -8.77 23.81
CA VAL A 112 -6.85 -8.83 25.10
C VAL A 112 -7.25 -10.16 25.79
N GLY A 113 -6.26 -11.01 26.11
CA GLY A 113 -6.48 -12.31 26.78
C GLY A 113 -6.23 -13.54 25.90
N ALA A 114 -6.12 -13.40 24.58
CA ALA A 114 -5.80 -14.51 23.66
C ALA A 114 -4.32 -14.50 23.21
N HIS A 115 -3.45 -13.80 23.93
CA HIS A 115 -2.07 -13.55 23.48
C HIS A 115 -1.27 -14.85 23.26
N CYS A 116 -1.35 -15.80 24.20
CA CYS A 116 -0.61 -17.07 24.07
C CYS A 116 -1.09 -17.92 22.88
N ALA A 117 -2.40 -17.99 22.66
CA ALA A 117 -2.97 -18.70 21.51
C ALA A 117 -2.60 -18.04 20.18
N TYR A 118 -2.59 -16.72 20.14
CA TYR A 118 -2.17 -15.93 18.99
C TYR A 118 -0.68 -16.13 18.67
N VAL A 119 0.21 -16.08 19.67
CA VAL A 119 1.64 -16.33 19.49
C VAL A 119 1.88 -17.75 18.98
N ALA A 120 1.20 -18.75 19.53
CA ALA A 120 1.29 -20.13 19.07
C ALA A 120 0.83 -20.28 17.59
N GLN A 121 -0.26 -19.59 17.21
CA GLN A 121 -0.73 -19.56 15.82
C GLN A 121 0.28 -18.90 14.87
N LEU A 122 0.89 -17.79 15.30
CA LEU A 122 1.94 -17.13 14.48
C LEU A 122 3.15 -18.04 14.29
N HIS A 123 3.60 -18.74 15.33
CA HIS A 123 4.70 -19.70 15.21
C HIS A 123 4.40 -20.78 14.16
N LEU A 124 3.23 -21.38 14.20
CA LEU A 124 2.82 -22.39 13.20
C LEU A 124 2.80 -21.84 11.77
N LEU A 125 2.38 -20.59 11.61
CA LEU A 125 2.33 -19.96 10.27
C LEU A 125 3.72 -19.54 9.75
N LEU A 126 4.66 -19.24 10.66
CA LEU A 126 6.02 -18.84 10.30
C LEU A 126 6.94 -20.06 10.04
N GLU A 127 6.61 -21.22 10.61
CA GLU A 127 7.35 -22.48 10.41
C GLU A 127 6.91 -23.24 9.15
N ALA A 128 5.78 -22.89 8.56
CA ALA A 128 5.22 -23.50 7.35
C ALA A 128 5.87 -22.92 6.08
#